data_9c73858f6495df238cbd3868efe07dec
#
_entry.id   9c73858f6495df238cbd3868efe07dec
#
_cell.length_a   1.000
_cell.length_b   1.000
_cell.length_c   1.000
_cell.angle_alpha   90.00
_cell.angle_beta   90.00
_cell.angle_gamma   90.00
#
_symmetry.space_group_name_H-M   'P 1'
#
loop_
_entity.id
_entity.type
_entity.pdbx_description
1 polymer ?
#
loop_
_entity_poly.entity_id
_entity_poly.type
_entity_poly.pdbx_seq_one_letter_code
_entity_poly.pdbx_strand_id
1 'polypeptide(L)'
;MQTFLVDKEARLDVKLAKILNQSRSQVSLLIENNAVLINDKIQNKNSFKLKNGDIITLKTLPQKELKAQYEVNFEVDVLFEDEDVLVLNKPQNLVVHGASSVKEATLIDWLLAKKYALSNLAGDLRAGLVHRLDKETSGAIIIAKNNFSHQRLSEQLQDKSLGRIYLALIDLPLKEDKIIINKALTRSTQNRIKKIAIERENYNPKIKVKEAKSAFINLALAKDVNLIAAKLFSGRTHQIRA
;
A
#
# COMPACT_ATOMS: atom_id res chain seq x y z
N MET A 1 21.80 13.72 -10.68
CA MET A 1 21.54 12.87 -11.86
C MET A 1 22.20 11.52 -11.67
N GLN A 2 21.53 10.44 -12.00
CA GLN A 2 22.08 9.09 -11.98
C GLN A 2 22.07 8.55 -13.41
N THR A 3 23.13 7.86 -13.82
CA THR A 3 23.30 7.37 -15.20
C THR A 3 23.58 5.87 -15.18
N PHE A 4 22.94 5.13 -16.07
CA PHE A 4 23.04 3.67 -16.18
C PHE A 4 23.26 3.27 -17.65
N LEU A 5 24.23 2.41 -17.89
CA LEU A 5 24.47 1.81 -19.20
C LEU A 5 23.59 0.56 -19.35
N VAL A 6 22.97 0.42 -20.50
CA VAL A 6 22.13 -0.75 -20.86
C VAL A 6 23.03 -1.84 -21.43
N ASP A 7 23.10 -2.97 -20.73
CA ASP A 7 23.93 -4.14 -21.08
C ASP A 7 23.25 -5.12 -22.08
N LYS A 8 21.94 -5.05 -22.21
CA LYS A 8 21.16 -5.88 -23.14
C LYS A 8 19.80 -5.28 -23.41
N GLU A 9 19.21 -5.66 -24.54
CA GLU A 9 17.86 -5.23 -24.90
C GLU A 9 16.84 -5.56 -23.83
N ALA A 10 15.99 -4.60 -23.50
CA ALA A 10 14.91 -4.72 -22.53
C ALA A 10 13.84 -3.65 -22.72
N ARG A 11 12.69 -3.83 -22.09
CA ARG A 11 11.71 -2.73 -21.91
C ARG A 11 12.22 -1.77 -20.85
N LEU A 12 12.03 -0.47 -21.08
CA LEU A 12 12.46 0.60 -20.18
C LEU A 12 11.89 0.42 -18.76
N ASP A 13 10.57 0.21 -18.63
CA ASP A 13 9.90 0.03 -17.34
C ASP A 13 10.41 -1.19 -16.56
N VAL A 14 10.75 -2.28 -17.26
CA VAL A 14 11.28 -3.51 -16.66
C VAL A 14 12.73 -3.31 -16.21
N LYS A 15 13.56 -2.70 -17.07
CA LYS A 15 14.98 -2.48 -16.78
C LYS A 15 15.16 -1.51 -15.59
N LEU A 16 14.43 -0.39 -15.61
CA LEU A 16 14.49 0.59 -14.51
C LEU A 16 13.95 0.02 -13.20
N ALA A 17 12.85 -0.75 -13.22
CA ALA A 17 12.32 -1.39 -12.03
C ALA A 17 13.38 -2.28 -11.34
N LYS A 18 14.17 -3.01 -12.14
CA LYS A 18 15.26 -3.84 -11.65
C LYS A 18 16.45 -3.01 -11.12
N ILE A 19 16.87 -1.97 -11.86
CA ILE A 19 18.01 -1.12 -11.49
C ILE A 19 17.73 -0.36 -10.18
N LEU A 20 16.50 0.18 -10.04
CA LEU A 20 16.12 1.00 -8.90
C LEU A 20 15.55 0.19 -7.74
N ASN A 21 15.42 -1.13 -7.89
CA ASN A 21 14.73 -2.01 -6.94
C ASN A 21 13.32 -1.49 -6.58
N GLN A 22 12.58 -1.04 -7.59
CA GLN A 22 11.25 -0.45 -7.45
C GLN A 22 10.20 -1.22 -8.25
N SER A 23 8.93 -1.05 -7.90
CA SER A 23 7.84 -1.61 -8.68
C SER A 23 7.72 -0.92 -10.05
N ARG A 24 7.18 -1.63 -11.05
CA ARG A 24 6.92 -1.06 -12.38
C ARG A 24 5.99 0.15 -12.34
N SER A 25 5.05 0.20 -11.39
CA SER A 25 4.15 1.34 -11.20
C SER A 25 4.90 2.59 -10.71
N GLN A 26 5.86 2.42 -9.81
CA GLN A 26 6.72 3.52 -9.34
C GLN A 26 7.60 4.06 -10.47
N VAL A 27 8.21 3.16 -11.24
CA VAL A 27 9.02 3.54 -12.40
C VAL A 27 8.18 4.22 -13.48
N SER A 28 6.93 3.78 -13.71
CA SER A 28 6.01 4.45 -14.65
C SER A 28 5.80 5.90 -14.30
N LEU A 29 5.68 6.24 -13.02
CA LEU A 29 5.56 7.64 -12.59
C LEU A 29 6.79 8.48 -12.95
N LEU A 30 8.00 7.93 -12.81
CA LEU A 30 9.23 8.62 -13.22
C LEU A 30 9.25 8.87 -14.74
N ILE A 31 8.88 7.87 -15.52
CA ILE A 31 8.85 7.95 -16.99
C ILE A 31 7.80 8.97 -17.45
N GLU A 32 6.59 8.91 -16.91
CA GLU A 32 5.46 9.79 -17.26
C GLU A 32 5.72 11.26 -16.84
N ASN A 33 6.49 11.49 -15.78
CA ASN A 33 6.89 12.82 -15.32
C ASN A 33 8.16 13.35 -16.03
N ASN A 34 8.58 12.76 -17.15
CA ASN A 34 9.74 13.19 -17.94
C ASN A 34 11.07 13.18 -17.16
N ALA A 35 11.18 12.36 -16.11
CA ALA A 35 12.40 12.21 -15.31
C ALA A 35 13.44 11.30 -15.97
N VAL A 36 13.07 10.59 -17.04
CA VAL A 36 13.92 9.59 -17.69
C VAL A 36 14.35 10.07 -19.06
N LEU A 37 15.65 10.07 -19.32
CA LEU A 37 16.22 10.30 -20.64
C LEU A 37 16.90 9.04 -21.14
N ILE A 38 16.83 8.82 -22.44
CA ILE A 38 17.59 7.82 -23.17
C ILE A 38 18.46 8.52 -24.18
N ASN A 39 19.78 8.38 -24.06
CA ASN A 39 20.74 9.08 -24.91
C ASN A 39 20.43 10.60 -24.99
N ASP A 40 20.25 11.22 -23.81
CA ASP A 40 19.94 12.63 -23.59
C ASP A 40 18.57 13.12 -24.11
N LYS A 41 17.72 12.22 -24.61
CA LYS A 41 16.36 12.55 -25.07
C LYS A 41 15.32 12.06 -24.06
N ILE A 42 14.39 12.92 -23.68
CA ILE A 42 13.29 12.57 -22.77
C ILE A 42 12.48 11.39 -23.35
N GLN A 43 12.26 10.38 -22.52
CA GLN A 43 11.45 9.23 -22.88
C GLN A 43 10.28 9.08 -21.87
N ASN A 44 9.05 9.17 -22.38
CA ASN A 44 7.81 9.07 -21.59
C ASN A 44 6.98 7.82 -21.87
N LYS A 45 7.50 6.90 -22.70
CA LYS A 45 6.81 5.64 -23.02
C LYS A 45 7.35 4.49 -22.19
N ASN A 46 6.56 3.96 -21.27
CA ASN A 46 6.92 2.84 -20.37
C ASN A 46 7.44 1.59 -21.13
N SER A 47 6.84 1.31 -22.29
CA SER A 47 7.18 0.16 -23.12
C SER A 47 8.30 0.41 -24.12
N PHE A 48 9.05 1.52 -24.00
CA PHE A 48 10.17 1.81 -24.90
C PHE A 48 11.18 0.66 -24.88
N LYS A 49 11.65 0.26 -26.07
CA LYS A 49 12.64 -0.82 -26.25
C LYS A 49 14.03 -0.22 -26.18
N LEU A 50 14.74 -0.51 -25.11
CA LEU A 50 16.15 -0.19 -24.93
C LEU A 50 17.01 -1.15 -25.77
N LYS A 51 18.08 -0.61 -26.36
CA LYS A 51 19.11 -1.36 -27.06
C LYS A 51 20.36 -1.51 -26.19
N ASN A 52 21.21 -2.46 -26.51
CA ASN A 52 22.53 -2.53 -25.91
C ASN A 52 23.33 -1.27 -26.22
N GLY A 53 23.98 -0.71 -25.20
CA GLY A 53 24.72 0.56 -25.32
C GLY A 53 23.91 1.82 -25.09
N ASP A 54 22.58 1.76 -24.96
CA ASP A 54 21.77 2.92 -24.58
C ASP A 54 22.17 3.42 -23.17
N ILE A 55 22.13 4.73 -22.99
CA ILE A 55 22.39 5.37 -21.70
C ILE A 55 21.06 5.87 -21.13
N ILE A 56 20.71 5.37 -19.95
CA ILE A 56 19.56 5.84 -19.19
C ILE A 56 20.05 6.92 -18.22
N THR A 57 19.51 8.12 -18.28
CA THR A 57 19.78 9.20 -17.33
C THR A 57 18.51 9.52 -16.55
N LEU A 58 18.61 9.50 -15.21
CA LEU A 58 17.53 9.93 -14.32
C LEU A 58 17.77 11.37 -13.88
N LYS A 59 16.81 12.23 -14.18
CA LYS A 59 16.76 13.60 -13.62
C LYS A 59 16.17 13.56 -12.21
N THR A 60 16.70 14.36 -11.32
CA THR A 60 16.03 14.70 -10.08
C THR A 60 14.84 15.60 -10.44
N LEU A 61 13.63 15.10 -10.25
CA LEU A 61 12.46 15.95 -10.36
C LEU A 61 12.43 16.94 -9.19
N PRO A 62 12.08 18.22 -9.42
CA PRO A 62 11.79 19.11 -8.32
C PRO A 62 10.66 18.48 -7.47
N GLN A 63 10.83 18.48 -6.17
CA GLN A 63 9.77 18.04 -5.27
C GLN A 63 8.58 18.99 -5.44
N LYS A 64 7.50 18.47 -6.02
CA LYS A 64 6.23 19.21 -6.08
C LYS A 64 5.73 19.34 -4.65
N GLU A 65 5.49 20.59 -4.22
CA GLU A 65 4.84 20.82 -2.94
C GLU A 65 3.43 20.20 -2.99
N LEU A 66 3.24 19.12 -2.24
CA LEU A 66 1.93 18.49 -2.12
C LEU A 66 1.09 19.33 -1.15
N LYS A 67 -0.15 19.62 -1.54
CA LYS A 67 -1.11 20.34 -0.69
C LYS A 67 -2.31 19.45 -0.40
N ALA A 68 -2.89 19.63 0.79
CA ALA A 68 -4.15 19.01 1.15
C ALA A 68 -5.22 19.39 0.12
N GLN A 69 -6.01 18.42 -0.31
CA GLN A 69 -7.08 18.61 -1.28
C GLN A 69 -8.35 19.16 -0.61
N TYR A 70 -8.53 18.84 0.66
CA TYR A 70 -9.68 19.25 1.46
C TYR A 70 -9.22 19.89 2.75
N GLU A 71 -10.05 20.79 3.31
CA GLU A 71 -9.86 21.37 4.63
C GLU A 71 -9.92 20.28 5.70
N VAL A 72 -8.98 20.34 6.65
CA VAL A 72 -8.80 19.32 7.68
C VAL A 72 -9.30 19.88 9.03
N ASN A 73 -10.39 19.31 9.52
CA ASN A 73 -11.04 19.74 10.78
C ASN A 73 -10.99 18.63 11.84
N PHE A 74 -9.95 17.81 11.83
CA PHE A 74 -9.73 16.73 12.80
C PHE A 74 -8.25 16.62 13.16
N GLU A 75 -7.96 15.98 14.29
CA GLU A 75 -6.60 15.64 14.72
C GLU A 75 -6.41 14.13 14.74
N VAL A 76 -5.14 13.72 14.60
CA VAL A 76 -4.73 12.31 14.66
C VAL A 76 -3.59 12.19 15.66
N ASP A 77 -3.73 11.28 16.61
CA ASP A 77 -2.71 11.05 17.64
C ASP A 77 -1.44 10.46 17.02
N VAL A 78 -0.29 11.01 17.40
CA VAL A 78 1.01 10.50 17.07
C VAL A 78 1.44 9.52 18.17
N LEU A 79 1.64 8.25 17.80
CA LEU A 79 2.11 7.20 18.71
C LEU A 79 3.64 7.16 18.80
N PHE A 80 4.30 7.45 17.68
CA PHE A 80 5.75 7.48 17.58
C PHE A 80 6.18 8.32 16.37
N GLU A 81 7.28 9.04 16.50
CA GLU A 81 7.91 9.78 15.41
C GLU A 81 9.43 9.80 15.59
N ASP A 82 10.15 9.58 14.49
CA ASP A 82 11.58 9.85 14.34
C ASP A 82 11.85 10.52 12.97
N GLU A 83 13.08 10.53 12.52
CA GLU A 83 13.48 11.09 11.21
C GLU A 83 13.03 10.24 10.01
N ASP A 84 12.76 8.96 10.21
CA ASP A 84 12.45 7.99 9.16
C ASP A 84 10.97 7.63 9.09
N VAL A 85 10.30 7.51 10.23
CA VAL A 85 8.94 6.99 10.31
C VAL A 85 8.05 7.83 11.22
N LEU A 86 6.76 7.80 10.94
CA LEU A 86 5.70 8.34 11.77
C LEU A 86 4.65 7.24 11.98
N VAL A 87 4.29 6.96 13.23
CA VAL A 87 3.23 6.01 13.58
C VAL A 87 2.07 6.77 14.17
N LEU A 88 0.91 6.61 13.58
CA LEU A 88 -0.32 7.31 13.95
C LEU A 88 -1.36 6.35 14.51
N ASN A 89 -2.15 6.80 15.48
CA ASN A 89 -3.38 6.14 15.90
C ASN A 89 -4.54 6.63 15.02
N LYS A 90 -4.76 5.97 13.88
CA LYS A 90 -5.84 6.36 12.99
C LYS A 90 -7.20 6.16 13.67
N PRO A 91 -8.03 7.20 13.79
CA PRO A 91 -9.37 7.03 14.32
C PRO A 91 -10.26 6.25 13.37
N GLN A 92 -11.37 5.70 13.90
CA GLN A 92 -12.45 5.15 13.10
C GLN A 92 -13.05 6.23 12.19
N ASN A 93 -13.67 5.83 11.10
CA ASN A 93 -14.35 6.70 10.11
C ASN A 93 -13.42 7.65 9.33
N LEU A 94 -12.10 7.54 9.45
CA LEU A 94 -11.15 8.31 8.67
C LEU A 94 -10.64 7.50 7.46
N VAL A 95 -10.81 8.05 6.26
CA VAL A 95 -10.23 7.50 5.02
C VAL A 95 -8.73 7.76 5.00
N VAL A 96 -7.94 6.76 4.64
CA VAL A 96 -6.47 6.90 4.61
C VAL A 96 -5.99 7.77 3.45
N HIS A 97 -6.51 7.60 2.24
CA HIS A 97 -6.08 8.33 1.04
C HIS A 97 -7.23 8.54 0.08
N GLY A 98 -7.13 9.57 -0.72
CA GLY A 98 -8.13 9.97 -1.70
C GLY A 98 -8.37 8.91 -2.79
N ALA A 99 -9.57 8.94 -3.33
CA ALA A 99 -10.01 8.26 -4.53
C ALA A 99 -11.09 9.12 -5.21
N SER A 100 -11.44 8.82 -6.46
CA SER A 100 -12.46 9.60 -7.19
C SER A 100 -13.82 9.67 -6.47
N SER A 101 -14.12 8.69 -5.65
CA SER A 101 -15.35 8.61 -4.83
C SER A 101 -15.25 9.30 -3.47
N VAL A 102 -14.06 9.70 -3.02
CA VAL A 102 -13.83 10.34 -1.72
C VAL A 102 -13.94 11.85 -1.89
N LYS A 103 -14.85 12.48 -1.15
CA LYS A 103 -15.14 13.93 -1.18
C LYS A 103 -14.96 14.57 0.19
N GLU A 104 -14.10 14.02 1.01
CA GLU A 104 -13.81 14.45 2.37
C GLU A 104 -12.31 14.42 2.62
N ALA A 105 -11.82 15.16 3.62
CA ALA A 105 -10.43 15.15 4.02
C ALA A 105 -9.99 13.74 4.49
N THR A 106 -8.81 13.36 4.09
CA THR A 106 -8.21 12.04 4.36
C THR A 106 -7.02 12.16 5.32
N LEU A 107 -6.49 11.03 5.77
CA LEU A 107 -5.25 11.01 6.55
C LEU A 107 -4.09 11.66 5.79
N ILE A 108 -4.01 11.49 4.47
CA ILE A 108 -3.00 12.17 3.65
C ILE A 108 -3.20 13.68 3.67
N ASP A 109 -4.43 14.18 3.59
CA ASP A 109 -4.69 15.62 3.69
C ASP A 109 -4.23 16.17 5.04
N TRP A 110 -4.47 15.45 6.14
CA TRP A 110 -3.99 15.82 7.48
C TRP A 110 -2.46 15.87 7.55
N LEU A 111 -1.77 14.86 7.03
CA LEU A 111 -0.30 14.82 6.98
C LEU A 111 0.28 16.01 6.20
N LEU A 112 -0.34 16.34 5.06
CA LEU A 112 0.07 17.48 4.23
C LEU A 112 -0.22 18.82 4.91
N ALA A 113 -1.37 18.97 5.56
CA ALA A 113 -1.72 20.18 6.33
C ALA A 113 -0.76 20.41 7.49
N LYS A 114 -0.31 19.34 8.16
CA LYS A 114 0.70 19.38 9.23
C LYS A 114 2.14 19.51 8.68
N LYS A 115 2.33 19.53 7.36
CA LYS A 115 3.63 19.67 6.69
C LYS A 115 4.64 18.58 7.04
N TYR A 116 4.17 17.35 7.30
CA TYR A 116 5.08 16.24 7.47
C TYR A 116 5.88 15.97 6.20
N ALA A 117 7.17 15.69 6.36
CA ALA A 117 7.97 15.13 5.27
C ALA A 117 7.43 13.73 4.93
N LEU A 118 7.19 13.45 3.66
CA LEU A 118 6.59 12.19 3.20
C LEU A 118 7.35 11.63 2.02
N SER A 119 7.55 10.31 2.01
CA SER A 119 8.05 9.62 0.82
C SER A 119 7.10 9.80 -0.36
N ASN A 120 7.65 10.00 -1.55
CA ASN A 120 6.90 10.11 -2.80
C ASN A 120 6.87 8.81 -3.63
N LEU A 121 7.46 7.71 -3.16
CA LEU A 121 7.55 6.45 -3.92
C LEU A 121 6.20 5.82 -4.28
N ALA A 122 5.15 6.09 -3.51
CA ALA A 122 3.80 5.60 -3.82
C ALA A 122 2.96 6.60 -4.66
N GLY A 123 3.57 7.71 -5.07
CA GLY A 123 2.91 8.83 -5.78
C GLY A 123 2.17 9.78 -4.84
N ASP A 124 1.77 10.93 -5.39
CA ASP A 124 1.20 12.07 -4.64
C ASP A 124 -0.01 11.69 -3.77
N LEU A 125 -0.94 10.91 -4.33
CA LEU A 125 -2.16 10.48 -3.62
C LEU A 125 -1.90 9.51 -2.46
N ARG A 126 -0.70 8.98 -2.35
CA ARG A 126 -0.31 7.99 -1.34
C ARG A 126 1.03 8.32 -0.70
N ALA A 127 1.37 9.60 -0.63
CA ALA A 127 2.63 10.05 -0.06
C ALA A 127 2.86 9.40 1.32
N GLY A 128 4.03 8.80 1.51
CA GLY A 128 4.41 8.10 2.74
C GLY A 128 3.70 6.77 3.04
N LEU A 129 2.67 6.37 2.29
CA LEU A 129 1.89 5.18 2.61
C LEU A 129 2.54 3.88 2.12
N VAL A 130 2.90 3.01 3.04
CA VAL A 130 3.37 1.64 2.78
C VAL A 130 2.26 0.61 2.94
N HIS A 131 1.25 0.90 3.76
CA HIS A 131 0.04 0.08 3.94
C HIS A 131 -1.19 0.97 4.19
N ARG A 132 -2.34 0.35 4.42
CA ARG A 132 -3.57 1.08 4.73
C ARG A 132 -4.45 0.30 5.70
N LEU A 133 -5.28 1.04 6.42
CA LEU A 133 -6.44 0.55 7.16
C LEU A 133 -7.72 0.94 6.41
N ASP A 134 -8.79 0.19 6.61
CA ASP A 134 -10.10 0.55 6.08
C ASP A 134 -10.65 1.80 6.81
N LYS A 135 -11.62 2.50 6.23
CA LYS A 135 -12.23 3.72 6.81
C LYS A 135 -12.66 3.48 8.27
N GLU A 136 -13.38 2.39 8.50
CA GLU A 136 -13.98 2.05 9.78
C GLU A 136 -13.04 1.33 10.75
N THR A 137 -11.82 1.02 10.32
CA THR A 137 -10.80 0.38 11.16
C THR A 137 -9.93 1.45 11.82
N SER A 138 -9.87 1.44 13.13
CA SER A 138 -8.94 2.25 13.92
C SER A 138 -7.63 1.51 14.20
N GLY A 139 -6.63 2.25 14.70
CA GLY A 139 -5.38 1.68 15.20
C GLY A 139 -4.12 2.18 14.48
N ALA A 140 -3.00 1.53 14.79
CA ALA A 140 -1.68 1.96 14.34
C ALA A 140 -1.51 1.88 12.82
N ILE A 141 -1.09 2.99 12.21
CA ILE A 141 -0.68 3.07 10.81
C ILE A 141 0.71 3.70 10.74
N ILE A 142 1.62 3.05 10.00
CA ILE A 142 2.99 3.53 9.82
C ILE A 142 3.12 4.29 8.51
N ILE A 143 3.77 5.44 8.57
CA ILE A 143 4.02 6.37 7.46
C ILE A 143 5.53 6.49 7.28
N ALA A 144 5.99 6.40 6.06
CA ALA A 144 7.39 6.63 5.71
C ALA A 144 7.64 8.12 5.43
N LYS A 145 8.52 8.75 6.19
CA LYS A 145 8.87 10.18 6.05
C LYS A 145 9.80 10.43 4.86
N ASN A 146 10.55 9.43 4.43
CA ASN A 146 11.49 9.51 3.30
C ASN A 146 11.46 8.22 2.44
N ASN A 147 12.15 8.27 1.30
CA ASN A 147 12.13 7.16 0.34
C ASN A 147 12.91 5.93 0.82
N PHE A 148 13.94 6.13 1.64
CA PHE A 148 14.70 5.02 2.22
C PHE A 148 13.84 4.19 3.18
N SER A 149 13.19 4.84 4.14
CA SER A 149 12.28 4.18 5.08
C SER A 149 11.09 3.53 4.37
N HIS A 150 10.55 4.18 3.32
CA HIS A 150 9.48 3.61 2.51
C HIS A 150 9.88 2.28 1.86
N GLN A 151 11.08 2.23 1.28
CA GLN A 151 11.60 1.02 0.66
C GLN A 151 11.78 -0.09 1.70
N ARG A 152 12.43 0.21 2.83
CA ARG A 152 12.64 -0.75 3.91
C ARG A 152 11.35 -1.31 4.50
N LEU A 153 10.37 -0.44 4.76
CA LEU A 153 9.06 -0.87 5.24
C LEU A 153 8.31 -1.72 4.19
N SER A 154 8.43 -1.36 2.91
CA SER A 154 7.82 -2.14 1.83
C SER A 154 8.44 -3.54 1.70
N GLU A 155 9.76 -3.67 1.86
CA GLU A 155 10.46 -4.95 1.89
C GLU A 155 9.96 -5.83 3.06
N GLN A 156 9.87 -5.25 4.28
CA GLN A 156 9.35 -5.94 5.46
C GLN A 156 7.86 -6.35 5.35
N LEU A 157 7.05 -5.56 4.64
CA LEU A 157 5.68 -5.96 4.34
C LEU A 157 5.60 -7.09 3.30
N GLN A 158 6.53 -7.14 2.36
CA GLN A 158 6.61 -8.14 1.32
C GLN A 158 7.10 -9.48 1.85
N ASP A 159 8.17 -9.48 2.64
CA ASP A 159 8.73 -10.68 3.30
C ASP A 159 7.95 -11.10 4.55
N LYS A 160 7.01 -10.25 5.01
CA LYS A 160 6.12 -10.46 6.17
C LYS A 160 6.83 -10.40 7.53
N SER A 161 8.02 -9.82 7.59
CA SER A 161 8.73 -9.56 8.85
C SER A 161 8.03 -8.45 9.64
N LEU A 162 7.45 -7.45 8.97
CA LEU A 162 6.54 -6.49 9.60
C LEU A 162 5.19 -7.17 9.90
N GLY A 163 5.03 -7.59 11.15
CA GLY A 163 3.81 -8.23 11.63
C GLY A 163 2.62 -7.26 11.70
N ARG A 164 1.43 -7.76 11.34
CA ARG A 164 0.17 -7.01 11.47
C ARG A 164 -0.81 -7.84 12.28
N ILE A 165 -1.14 -7.35 13.47
CA ILE A 165 -2.08 -7.98 14.39
C ILE A 165 -3.26 -7.03 14.59
N TYR A 166 -4.47 -7.57 14.54
CA TYR A 166 -5.72 -6.86 14.71
C TYR A 166 -6.54 -7.50 15.82
N LEU A 167 -7.29 -6.68 16.52
CA LEU A 167 -8.37 -7.13 17.39
C LEU A 167 -9.69 -6.97 16.65
N ALA A 168 -10.58 -7.94 16.79
CA ALA A 168 -11.91 -7.87 16.19
C ALA A 168 -12.94 -8.50 17.13
N LEU A 169 -14.14 -7.92 17.10
CA LEU A 169 -15.32 -8.51 17.71
C LEU A 169 -16.09 -9.29 16.64
N ILE A 170 -16.52 -10.49 16.98
CA ILE A 170 -17.30 -11.37 16.10
C ILE A 170 -18.52 -11.94 16.83
N ASP A 171 -19.59 -12.22 16.10
CA ASP A 171 -20.86 -12.70 16.66
C ASP A 171 -20.76 -14.13 17.22
N LEU A 172 -19.99 -14.98 16.51
CA LEU A 172 -19.81 -16.38 16.88
C LEU A 172 -18.35 -16.67 17.24
N PRO A 173 -18.09 -17.54 18.22
CA PRO A 173 -16.73 -17.95 18.55
C PRO A 173 -16.10 -18.71 17.38
N LEU A 174 -14.77 -18.69 17.33
CA LEU A 174 -14.04 -19.58 16.43
C LEU A 174 -14.33 -21.04 16.83
N LYS A 175 -14.40 -21.93 15.84
CA LYS A 175 -14.64 -23.37 16.09
C LYS A 175 -13.53 -24.03 16.91
N GLU A 176 -12.32 -23.47 16.83
CA GLU A 176 -11.14 -23.93 17.54
C GLU A 176 -10.48 -22.73 18.22
N ASP A 177 -9.70 -22.93 19.28
CA ASP A 177 -8.97 -21.85 19.97
C ASP A 177 -8.05 -21.09 19.02
N LYS A 178 -7.52 -21.80 18.02
CA LYS A 178 -6.65 -21.24 17.00
C LYS A 178 -7.00 -21.82 15.64
N ILE A 179 -7.24 -20.96 14.66
CA ILE A 179 -7.53 -21.36 13.27
C ILE A 179 -6.64 -20.61 12.28
N ILE A 180 -6.19 -21.30 11.24
CA ILE A 180 -5.49 -20.70 10.10
C ILE A 180 -6.39 -20.81 8.88
N ILE A 181 -6.79 -19.67 8.32
CA ILE A 181 -7.59 -19.59 7.10
C ILE A 181 -6.70 -19.20 5.92
N ASN A 182 -6.70 -20.04 4.89
CA ASN A 182 -5.96 -19.82 3.66
C ASN A 182 -6.91 -19.96 2.46
N LYS A 183 -7.60 -18.85 2.12
CA LYS A 183 -8.63 -18.80 1.07
C LYS A 183 -8.26 -17.75 0.03
N ALA A 184 -8.92 -17.81 -1.11
CA ALA A 184 -8.83 -16.75 -2.10
C ALA A 184 -9.92 -15.69 -1.87
N LEU A 185 -9.57 -14.42 -2.05
CA LEU A 185 -10.52 -13.30 -1.97
C LEU A 185 -10.84 -12.75 -3.35
N THR A 186 -12.12 -12.54 -3.60
CA THR A 186 -12.63 -11.90 -4.82
C THR A 186 -13.65 -10.82 -4.49
N ARG A 187 -14.10 -10.08 -5.50
CA ARG A 187 -15.24 -9.17 -5.34
C ARG A 187 -16.55 -9.96 -5.42
N SER A 188 -17.50 -9.64 -4.54
CA SER A 188 -18.84 -10.19 -4.64
C SER A 188 -19.47 -9.80 -5.98
N THR A 189 -20.17 -10.73 -6.62
CA THR A 189 -20.95 -10.47 -7.83
C THR A 189 -22.22 -9.68 -7.54
N GLN A 190 -22.80 -9.86 -6.36
CA GLN A 190 -24.01 -9.17 -5.92
C GLN A 190 -23.72 -7.75 -5.40
N ASN A 191 -22.57 -7.55 -4.73
CA ASN A 191 -22.19 -6.24 -4.22
C ASN A 191 -20.69 -6.03 -4.45
N ARG A 192 -20.35 -5.24 -5.48
CA ARG A 192 -18.96 -4.99 -5.90
C ARG A 192 -18.06 -4.32 -4.85
N ILE A 193 -18.64 -3.72 -3.81
CA ILE A 193 -17.92 -3.11 -2.70
C ILE A 193 -17.42 -4.20 -1.73
N LYS A 194 -18.20 -5.29 -1.57
CA LYS A 194 -17.86 -6.39 -0.66
C LYS A 194 -16.81 -7.33 -1.27
N LYS A 195 -15.95 -7.85 -0.38
CA LYS A 195 -15.06 -8.98 -0.67
C LYS A 195 -15.69 -10.24 -0.08
N ILE A 196 -15.50 -11.35 -0.78
CA ILE A 196 -15.90 -12.67 -0.32
C ILE A 196 -14.72 -13.63 -0.39
N ALA A 197 -14.65 -14.53 0.57
CA ALA A 197 -13.71 -15.63 0.57
C ALA A 197 -14.31 -16.79 -0.26
N ILE A 198 -13.47 -17.39 -1.11
CA ILE A 198 -13.85 -18.57 -1.91
C ILE A 198 -12.84 -19.69 -1.68
N GLU A 199 -13.32 -20.93 -1.73
CA GLU A 199 -12.46 -22.10 -1.72
C GLU A 199 -11.69 -22.19 -3.04
N ARG A 200 -10.45 -22.69 -2.98
CA ARG A 200 -9.59 -22.82 -4.17
C ARG A 200 -10.19 -23.74 -5.23
N GLU A 201 -10.94 -24.73 -4.82
CA GLU A 201 -11.62 -25.70 -5.68
C GLU A 201 -12.74 -25.07 -6.53
N ASN A 202 -13.32 -23.98 -6.05
CA ASN A 202 -14.39 -23.22 -6.71
C ASN A 202 -13.86 -22.06 -7.56
N TYR A 203 -12.59 -22.09 -7.92
CA TYR A 203 -11.96 -21.02 -8.68
C TYR A 203 -12.37 -21.01 -10.15
N ASN A 204 -12.97 -19.94 -10.59
CA ASN A 204 -13.20 -19.67 -12.01
C ASN A 204 -12.02 -18.85 -12.57
N PRO A 205 -11.27 -19.35 -13.58
CA PRO A 205 -10.11 -18.65 -14.16
C PRO A 205 -10.41 -17.26 -14.71
N LYS A 206 -11.67 -16.97 -15.04
CA LYS A 206 -12.13 -15.65 -15.52
C LYS A 206 -12.30 -14.63 -14.40
N ILE A 207 -12.29 -15.05 -13.13
CA ILE A 207 -12.49 -14.16 -11.98
C ILE A 207 -11.12 -13.81 -11.37
N LYS A 208 -10.84 -12.53 -11.23
CA LYS A 208 -9.61 -12.08 -10.56
C LYS A 208 -9.69 -12.35 -9.06
N VAL A 209 -8.92 -13.31 -8.60
CA VAL A 209 -8.78 -13.65 -7.19
C VAL A 209 -7.40 -13.26 -6.65
N LYS A 210 -7.32 -13.11 -5.33
CA LYS A 210 -6.06 -12.88 -4.61
C LYS A 210 -5.99 -13.80 -3.41
N GLU A 211 -4.96 -14.59 -3.31
CA GLU A 211 -4.71 -15.42 -2.14
C GLU A 211 -4.58 -14.59 -0.88
N ALA A 212 -5.19 -15.06 0.21
CA ALA A 212 -5.19 -14.44 1.52
C ALA A 212 -5.00 -15.51 2.60
N LYS A 213 -4.06 -15.25 3.50
CA LYS A 213 -3.79 -16.11 4.66
C LYS A 213 -3.83 -15.30 5.94
N SER A 214 -4.59 -15.78 6.91
CA SER A 214 -4.74 -15.19 8.25
C SER A 214 -4.71 -16.29 9.30
N ALA A 215 -4.21 -15.98 10.50
CA ALA A 215 -4.39 -16.81 11.68
C ALA A 215 -5.25 -16.04 12.69
N PHE A 216 -6.14 -16.75 13.36
CA PHE A 216 -7.03 -16.20 14.37
C PHE A 216 -6.91 -16.99 15.65
N ILE A 217 -7.06 -16.32 16.80
CA ILE A 217 -7.16 -16.94 18.12
C ILE A 217 -8.30 -16.29 18.91
N ASN A 218 -9.01 -17.07 19.72
CA ASN A 218 -9.93 -16.55 20.70
C ASN A 218 -9.14 -15.90 21.85
N LEU A 219 -9.52 -14.68 22.23
CA LEU A 219 -8.97 -13.97 23.38
C LEU A 219 -9.95 -13.95 24.55
N ALA A 220 -11.24 -13.74 24.26
CA ALA A 220 -12.30 -13.78 25.24
C ALA A 220 -13.60 -14.23 24.57
N LEU A 221 -14.35 -15.07 25.27
CA LEU A 221 -15.65 -15.58 24.85
C LEU A 221 -16.72 -14.97 25.74
N ALA A 222 -17.78 -14.46 25.12
CA ALA A 222 -18.97 -13.97 25.78
C ALA A 222 -20.22 -14.51 25.08
N LYS A 223 -21.40 -14.25 25.65
CA LYS A 223 -22.65 -14.82 25.17
C LYS A 223 -22.96 -14.37 23.72
N ASP A 224 -22.80 -13.09 23.43
CA ASP A 224 -23.29 -12.47 22.19
C ASP A 224 -22.14 -11.90 21.33
N VAL A 225 -20.94 -11.71 21.89
CA VAL A 225 -19.80 -11.11 21.21
C VAL A 225 -18.50 -11.76 21.72
N ASN A 226 -17.64 -12.15 20.79
CA ASN A 226 -16.35 -12.76 21.11
C ASN A 226 -15.22 -11.87 20.62
N LEU A 227 -14.18 -11.74 21.43
CA LEU A 227 -12.96 -11.01 21.09
C LEU A 227 -11.94 -11.98 20.50
N ILE A 228 -11.44 -11.66 19.32
CA ILE A 228 -10.39 -12.42 18.66
C ILE A 228 -9.18 -11.54 18.33
N ALA A 229 -8.00 -12.18 18.28
CA ALA A 229 -6.85 -11.58 17.59
C ALA A 229 -6.67 -12.22 16.21
N ALA A 230 -6.33 -11.38 15.23
CA ALA A 230 -6.08 -11.80 13.86
C ALA A 230 -4.67 -11.38 13.42
N LYS A 231 -3.82 -12.34 13.04
CA LYS A 231 -2.52 -12.11 12.43
C LYS A 231 -2.62 -12.25 10.91
N LEU A 232 -2.24 -11.20 10.18
CA LEU A 232 -2.28 -11.21 8.72
C LEU A 232 -0.94 -11.62 8.12
N PHE A 233 -0.94 -12.65 7.28
CA PHE A 233 0.18 -13.05 6.41
C PHE A 233 0.07 -12.47 5.00
N SER A 234 -1.04 -11.80 4.68
CA SER A 234 -1.27 -11.02 3.48
C SER A 234 -2.12 -9.80 3.82
N GLY A 235 -2.07 -8.74 3.01
CA GLY A 235 -2.79 -7.49 3.25
C GLY A 235 -3.82 -7.22 2.16
N ARG A 236 -4.86 -8.04 2.07
CA ARG A 236 -5.93 -7.82 1.09
C ARG A 236 -7.00 -6.92 1.66
N THR A 237 -7.62 -6.12 0.80
CA THR A 237 -8.75 -5.25 1.18
C THR A 237 -9.86 -6.09 1.82
N HIS A 238 -10.35 -5.68 2.97
CA HIS A 238 -11.39 -6.33 3.77
C HIS A 238 -11.06 -7.78 4.19
N GLN A 239 -9.77 -8.15 4.32
CA GLN A 239 -9.38 -9.54 4.51
C GLN A 239 -9.94 -10.18 5.80
N ILE A 240 -9.96 -9.45 6.92
CA ILE A 240 -10.53 -9.94 8.18
C ILE A 240 -12.07 -9.94 8.13
N ARG A 241 -12.65 -9.07 7.33
CA ARG A 241 -14.11 -8.87 7.20
C ARG A 241 -14.77 -9.84 6.22
N ALA A 242 -14.01 -10.56 5.41
CA ALA A 242 -14.48 -11.51 4.39
C ALA A 242 -14.47 -12.94 4.91
#